data_a66defeee077734e884cd3f63104f2f6
#
_entry.id   a66defeee077734e884cd3f63104f2f6
#
_cell.length_a   1.000
_cell.length_b   1.000
_cell.length_c   1.000
_cell.angle_alpha   90.00
_cell.angle_beta   90.00
_cell.angle_gamma   90.00
#
_symmetry.space_group_name_H-M   'P 1'
#
loop_
_entity.id
_entity.type
_entity.pdbx_description
1 polymer ?
#
loop_
_entity_poly.entity_id
_entity_poly.type
_entity_poly.pdbx_seq_one_letter_code
_entity_poly.pdbx_strand_id
1 'polypeptide(L)'
;MAKSFMQMVGEAKAEVPSVSPQDVQAKIDGGAKPLVIDVREPEGVKETGAIPTSVNVPLGMLPIKADQELPEAMRDERLQDRDQEVIVTCAAGGQAALGAKMLKDMGFTNVSYVEGGTRGWKEAGLPTE
;
A
#
# COMPACT_ATOMS: atom_id res chain seq x y z
N MET A 1 13.56 24.24 -0.27
CA MET A 1 13.51 23.90 -1.68
C MET A 1 12.29 23.07 -1.99
N ALA A 2 11.57 23.49 -3.00
CA ALA A 2 10.36 22.80 -3.40
C ALA A 2 10.68 21.45 -4.03
N LYS A 3 9.91 20.41 -3.70
CA LYS A 3 10.04 19.08 -4.27
C LYS A 3 8.86 18.79 -5.17
N SER A 4 9.11 18.18 -6.31
CA SER A 4 8.05 17.70 -7.18
C SER A 4 7.50 16.38 -6.64
N PHE A 5 6.33 15.98 -7.16
CA PHE A 5 5.77 14.66 -6.83
C PHE A 5 6.78 13.54 -7.12
N MET A 6 7.42 13.57 -8.30
CA MET A 6 8.36 12.52 -8.66
C MET A 6 9.62 12.52 -7.79
N GLN A 7 10.05 13.67 -7.29
CA GLN A 7 11.15 13.73 -6.33
C GLN A 7 10.75 13.08 -5.00
N MET A 8 9.54 13.36 -4.53
CA MET A 8 9.04 12.73 -3.30
C MET A 8 8.91 11.21 -3.47
N VAL A 9 8.43 10.77 -4.64
CA VAL A 9 8.32 9.34 -4.94
C VAL A 9 9.72 8.69 -4.95
N GLY A 10 10.70 9.34 -5.59
CA GLY A 10 12.07 8.81 -5.62
C GLY A 10 12.68 8.68 -4.23
N GLU A 11 12.45 9.66 -3.37
CA GLU A 11 12.92 9.60 -1.98
C GLU A 11 12.24 8.47 -1.21
N ALA A 12 10.94 8.30 -1.41
CA ALA A 12 10.20 7.22 -0.76
C ALA A 12 10.72 5.86 -1.20
N LYS A 13 10.94 5.68 -2.50
CA LYS A 13 11.45 4.41 -3.04
C LYS A 13 12.86 4.08 -2.53
N ALA A 14 13.63 5.08 -2.16
CA ALA A 14 14.96 4.86 -1.56
C ALA A 14 14.87 4.36 -0.13
N GLU A 15 13.74 4.54 0.54
CA GLU A 15 13.57 4.17 1.96
C GLU A 15 12.76 2.91 2.19
N VAL A 16 11.94 2.51 1.22
CA VAL A 16 11.07 1.32 1.38
C VAL A 16 11.29 0.34 0.22
N PRO A 17 11.24 -0.97 0.48
CA PRO A 17 11.44 -1.95 -0.58
C PRO A 17 10.20 -2.13 -1.44
N SER A 18 10.41 -2.58 -2.68
CA SER A 18 9.33 -2.99 -3.57
C SER A 18 9.18 -4.51 -3.54
N VAL A 19 8.00 -4.98 -3.92
CA VAL A 19 7.70 -6.41 -4.07
C VAL A 19 7.08 -6.58 -5.44
N SER A 20 7.52 -7.58 -6.21
CA SER A 20 6.93 -7.84 -7.52
C SER A 20 5.50 -8.35 -7.37
N PRO A 21 4.64 -8.13 -8.39
CA PRO A 21 3.28 -8.69 -8.37
C PRO A 21 3.28 -10.20 -8.16
N GLN A 22 4.22 -10.92 -8.78
CA GLN A 22 4.32 -12.37 -8.63
C GLN A 22 4.61 -12.78 -7.19
N ASP A 23 5.49 -12.05 -6.52
CA ASP A 23 5.83 -12.34 -5.13
C ASP A 23 4.65 -12.04 -4.20
N VAL A 24 3.88 -10.99 -4.47
CA VAL A 24 2.66 -10.69 -3.71
C VAL A 24 1.66 -11.84 -3.87
N GLN A 25 1.44 -12.30 -5.11
CA GLN A 25 0.53 -13.41 -5.37
C GLN A 25 0.99 -14.67 -4.62
N ALA A 26 2.29 -14.95 -4.65
CA ALA A 26 2.85 -16.11 -3.94
C ALA A 26 2.61 -16.02 -2.44
N LYS A 27 2.73 -14.84 -1.85
CA LYS A 27 2.46 -14.63 -0.42
C LYS A 27 0.99 -14.87 -0.10
N ILE A 28 0.08 -14.36 -0.93
CA ILE A 28 -1.36 -14.55 -0.75
C ILE A 28 -1.69 -16.05 -0.84
N ASP A 29 -1.20 -16.72 -1.87
CA ASP A 29 -1.47 -18.15 -2.11
C ASP A 29 -0.83 -19.04 -1.04
N GLY A 30 0.32 -18.63 -0.52
CA GLY A 30 1.07 -19.39 0.47
C GLY A 30 0.55 -19.26 1.90
N GLY A 31 -0.51 -18.49 2.12
CA GLY A 31 -1.10 -18.35 3.44
C GLY A 31 -0.39 -17.36 4.35
N ALA A 32 0.57 -16.59 3.84
CA ALA A 32 1.27 -15.57 4.62
C ALA A 32 0.35 -14.43 5.05
N LYS A 33 -0.75 -14.22 4.32
CA LYS A 33 -1.79 -13.25 4.64
C LYS A 33 -1.28 -11.83 4.92
N PRO A 34 -0.49 -11.23 4.01
CA PRO A 34 -0.09 -9.84 4.17
C PRO A 34 -1.32 -8.95 4.11
N LEU A 35 -1.28 -7.82 4.81
CA LEU A 35 -2.33 -6.81 4.65
C LEU A 35 -1.98 -5.99 3.41
N VAL A 36 -2.78 -6.11 2.35
CA VAL A 36 -2.59 -5.33 1.13
C VAL A 36 -3.50 -4.12 1.18
N ILE A 37 -2.90 -2.94 1.11
CA ILE A 37 -3.63 -1.66 1.18
C ILE A 37 -3.56 -0.96 -0.16
N ASP A 38 -4.73 -0.66 -0.73
CA ASP A 38 -4.85 0.12 -1.96
C ASP A 38 -5.12 1.58 -1.58
N VAL A 39 -4.19 2.47 -1.91
CA VAL A 39 -4.26 3.87 -1.50
C VAL A 39 -4.89 4.78 -2.56
N ARG A 40 -5.48 4.19 -3.61
CA ARG A 40 -6.20 4.97 -4.62
C ARG A 40 -7.54 5.47 -4.06
N GLU A 41 -8.13 6.43 -4.76
CA GLU A 41 -9.51 6.83 -4.47
C GLU A 41 -10.45 5.70 -4.89
N PRO A 42 -11.60 5.53 -4.21
CA PRO A 42 -12.52 4.42 -4.50
C PRO A 42 -12.98 4.32 -5.96
N GLU A 43 -13.12 5.45 -6.64
CA GLU A 43 -13.54 5.46 -8.05
C GLU A 43 -12.54 4.72 -8.93
N GLY A 44 -11.25 4.93 -8.71
CA GLY A 44 -10.20 4.25 -9.47
C GLY A 44 -10.20 2.75 -9.24
N VAL A 45 -10.47 2.33 -8.00
CA VAL A 45 -10.57 0.91 -7.65
C VAL A 45 -11.74 0.26 -8.39
N LYS A 46 -12.88 0.93 -8.42
CA LYS A 46 -14.06 0.41 -9.10
C LYS A 46 -13.86 0.26 -10.61
N GLU A 47 -13.14 1.21 -11.21
CA GLU A 47 -12.93 1.21 -12.66
C GLU A 47 -12.02 0.08 -13.13
N THR A 48 -11.01 -0.26 -12.36
CA THR A 48 -9.95 -1.18 -12.80
C THR A 48 -9.95 -2.51 -12.07
N GLY A 49 -10.68 -2.62 -10.96
CA GLY A 49 -10.58 -3.76 -10.06
C GLY A 49 -9.40 -3.61 -9.11
N ALA A 50 -9.27 -4.52 -8.19
CA ALA A 50 -8.29 -4.46 -7.13
C ALA A 50 -7.55 -5.79 -6.97
N ILE A 51 -6.39 -5.76 -6.33
CA ILE A 51 -5.68 -6.97 -5.93
C ILE A 51 -6.58 -7.70 -4.91
N PRO A 52 -6.79 -9.01 -5.09
CA PRO A 52 -7.63 -9.78 -4.17
C PRO A 52 -7.18 -9.61 -2.72
N THR A 53 -8.12 -9.53 -1.80
CA THR A 53 -7.93 -9.32 -0.38
C THR A 53 -7.48 -7.90 0.00
N SER A 54 -7.25 -7.01 -0.97
CA SER A 54 -6.81 -5.66 -0.64
C SER A 54 -7.92 -4.86 0.05
N VAL A 55 -7.48 -3.91 0.88
CA VAL A 55 -8.35 -3.00 1.62
C VAL A 55 -8.10 -1.61 1.05
N ASN A 56 -9.16 -0.91 0.67
CA ASN A 56 -9.01 0.43 0.11
C ASN A 56 -8.96 1.47 1.24
N VAL A 57 -7.80 2.10 1.40
CA VAL A 57 -7.61 3.22 2.32
C VAL A 57 -6.93 4.33 1.53
N PRO A 58 -7.67 5.34 1.05
CA PRO A 58 -7.07 6.43 0.27
C PRO A 58 -5.88 7.06 0.99
N LEU A 59 -4.89 7.49 0.21
CA LEU A 59 -3.62 7.98 0.76
C LEU A 59 -3.83 9.07 1.83
N GLY A 60 -4.75 9.99 1.61
CA GLY A 60 -5.02 11.06 2.57
C GLY A 60 -5.60 10.58 3.89
N MET A 61 -6.21 9.40 3.92
CA MET A 61 -6.78 8.81 5.13
C MET A 61 -5.82 7.83 5.82
N LEU A 62 -4.76 7.43 5.12
CA LEU A 62 -3.87 6.39 5.62
C LEU A 62 -3.25 6.72 6.99
N PRO A 63 -2.65 7.90 7.20
CA PRO A 63 -2.05 8.19 8.50
C PRO A 63 -3.08 8.32 9.61
N ILE A 64 -4.31 8.74 9.29
CA ILE A 64 -5.38 8.84 10.28
C ILE A 64 -5.80 7.44 10.72
N LYS A 65 -6.04 6.55 9.75
CA LYS A 65 -6.49 5.18 10.03
C LYS A 65 -5.41 4.35 10.73
N ALA A 66 -4.14 4.63 10.47
CA ALA A 66 -3.02 3.91 11.06
C ALA A 66 -2.55 4.50 12.38
N ASP A 67 -3.07 5.66 12.77
CA ASP A 67 -2.66 6.31 14.02
C ASP A 67 -3.04 5.48 15.24
N GLN A 68 -2.28 5.61 16.32
CA GLN A 68 -2.54 4.90 17.58
C GLN A 68 -3.00 5.83 18.70
N GLU A 69 -2.98 7.13 18.47
CA GLU A 69 -3.33 8.13 19.49
C GLU A 69 -4.67 8.81 19.28
N LEU A 70 -5.20 8.79 18.06
CA LEU A 70 -6.53 9.35 17.76
C LEU A 70 -7.62 8.52 18.41
N PRO A 71 -8.82 9.08 18.58
CA PRO A 71 -9.95 8.30 19.10
C PRO A 71 -10.18 7.03 18.30
N GLU A 72 -10.56 5.97 18.98
CA GLU A 72 -10.72 4.65 18.41
C GLU A 72 -11.67 4.64 17.20
N ALA A 73 -12.70 5.46 17.21
CA ALA A 73 -13.64 5.56 16.10
C ALA A 73 -13.01 6.05 14.80
N MET A 74 -11.85 6.72 14.87
CA MET A 74 -11.14 7.23 13.70
C MET A 74 -10.10 6.27 13.16
N ARG A 75 -9.71 5.27 13.96
CA ARG A 75 -8.64 4.32 13.61
C ARG A 75 -9.22 3.09 12.93
N ASP A 76 -8.39 2.45 12.11
CA ASP A 76 -8.72 1.14 11.54
C ASP A 76 -7.98 0.07 12.33
N GLU A 77 -8.71 -0.87 12.94
CA GLU A 77 -8.13 -1.93 13.76
C GLU A 77 -7.13 -2.78 12.99
N ARG A 78 -7.32 -2.93 11.69
CA ARG A 78 -6.43 -3.74 10.84
C ARG A 78 -5.04 -3.11 10.70
N LEU A 79 -4.90 -1.82 11.02
CA LEU A 79 -3.66 -1.07 10.85
C LEU A 79 -2.94 -0.79 12.17
N GLN A 80 -3.29 -1.47 13.25
CA GLN A 80 -2.72 -1.17 14.56
C GLN A 80 -1.50 -2.02 14.93
N ASP A 81 -1.32 -3.19 14.31
CA ASP A 81 -0.17 -4.04 14.56
C ASP A 81 1.02 -3.58 13.72
N ARG A 82 1.99 -2.96 14.36
CA ARG A 82 3.17 -2.38 13.70
C ARG A 82 4.11 -3.42 13.10
N ASP A 83 4.01 -4.67 13.50
CA ASP A 83 4.90 -5.74 13.03
C ASP A 83 4.28 -6.63 11.96
N GLN A 84 3.01 -6.45 11.65
CA GLN A 84 2.39 -7.22 10.56
C GLN A 84 2.99 -6.81 9.20
N GLU A 85 2.99 -7.74 8.27
CA GLU A 85 3.42 -7.43 6.91
C GLU A 85 2.35 -6.60 6.20
N VAL A 86 2.75 -5.43 5.70
CA VAL A 86 1.87 -4.54 4.94
C VAL A 86 2.46 -4.30 3.56
N ILE A 87 1.64 -4.47 2.53
CA ILE A 87 2.03 -4.23 1.14
C ILE A 87 1.09 -3.18 0.57
N VAL A 88 1.64 -2.05 0.11
CA VAL A 88 0.84 -0.93 -0.38
C VAL A 88 0.80 -0.94 -1.90
N THR A 89 -0.37 -0.72 -2.48
CA THR A 89 -0.52 -0.58 -3.93
C THR A 89 -1.27 0.70 -4.29
N CYS A 90 -1.10 1.13 -5.53
CA CYS A 90 -1.84 2.25 -6.11
C CYS A 90 -2.00 1.98 -7.61
N ALA A 91 -2.19 3.00 -8.43
CA ALA A 91 -2.33 2.79 -9.87
C ALA A 91 -1.03 2.30 -10.51
N ALA A 92 0.08 3.01 -10.29
CA ALA A 92 1.35 2.75 -10.98
C ALA A 92 2.58 2.68 -10.05
N GLY A 93 2.40 2.74 -8.75
CA GLY A 93 3.47 2.55 -7.77
C GLY A 93 3.95 3.81 -7.07
N GLY A 94 3.69 5.01 -7.60
CA GLY A 94 4.18 6.26 -7.00
C GLY A 94 3.52 6.59 -5.66
N GLN A 95 2.20 6.63 -5.63
CA GLN A 95 1.46 6.91 -4.39
C GLN A 95 1.67 5.78 -3.38
N ALA A 96 1.82 4.54 -3.85
CA ALA A 96 2.06 3.41 -2.97
C ALA A 96 3.40 3.56 -2.23
N ALA A 97 4.44 4.01 -2.93
CA ALA A 97 5.73 4.26 -2.29
C ALA A 97 5.62 5.34 -1.21
N LEU A 98 4.87 6.41 -1.49
CA LEU A 98 4.62 7.45 -0.48
C LEU A 98 3.87 6.89 0.72
N GLY A 99 2.85 6.08 0.48
CA GLY A 99 2.09 5.45 1.56
C GLY A 99 2.95 4.50 2.40
N ALA A 100 3.79 3.71 1.74
CA ALA A 100 4.69 2.79 2.43
C ALA A 100 5.69 3.56 3.31
N LYS A 101 6.27 4.64 2.79
CA LYS A 101 7.17 5.49 3.57
C LYS A 101 6.45 6.10 4.77
N MET A 102 5.23 6.56 4.55
CA MET A 102 4.41 7.13 5.63
C MET A 102 4.21 6.11 6.75
N LEU A 103 3.86 4.88 6.42
CA LEU A 103 3.70 3.82 7.42
C LEU A 103 5.01 3.48 8.11
N LYS A 104 6.12 3.45 7.37
CA LYS A 104 7.44 3.24 7.97
C LYS A 104 7.73 4.33 9.00
N ASP A 105 7.48 5.59 8.67
CA ASP A 105 7.68 6.70 9.59
C ASP A 105 6.79 6.60 10.82
N MET A 106 5.63 5.93 10.70
CA MET A 106 4.71 5.69 11.80
C MET A 106 5.06 4.45 12.63
N GLY A 107 6.18 3.80 12.32
CA GLY A 107 6.69 2.69 13.11
C GLY A 107 6.44 1.29 12.56
N PHE A 108 5.85 1.16 11.36
CA PHE A 108 5.67 -0.16 10.75
C PHE A 108 7.03 -0.74 10.38
N THR A 109 7.26 -1.98 10.78
CA THR A 109 8.58 -2.63 10.65
C THR A 109 8.70 -3.51 9.40
N ASN A 110 7.60 -3.85 8.76
CA ASN A 110 7.58 -4.76 7.61
C ASN A 110 6.63 -4.25 6.55
N VAL A 111 7.02 -3.15 5.90
CA VAL A 111 6.20 -2.50 4.88
C VAL A 111 6.93 -2.42 3.55
N SER A 112 6.20 -2.68 2.47
CA SER A 112 6.71 -2.60 1.10
C SER A 112 5.60 -2.08 0.19
N TYR A 113 5.93 -1.84 -1.09
CA TYR A 113 4.94 -1.43 -2.08
C TYR A 113 5.02 -2.33 -3.32
N VAL A 114 3.90 -2.47 -4.01
CA VAL A 114 3.84 -3.29 -5.22
C VAL A 114 4.54 -2.57 -6.37
N GLU A 115 5.55 -3.21 -6.94
CA GLU A 115 6.27 -2.68 -8.09
C GLU A 115 5.29 -2.53 -9.26
N GLY A 116 5.19 -1.32 -9.81
CA GLY A 116 4.25 -1.01 -10.87
C GLY A 116 2.79 -0.86 -10.43
N GLY A 117 2.49 -1.02 -9.14
CA GLY A 117 1.15 -0.89 -8.59
C GLY A 117 0.17 -1.90 -9.14
N THR A 118 -1.11 -1.56 -9.12
CA THR A 118 -2.16 -2.44 -9.63
C THR A 118 -2.07 -2.61 -11.14
N ARG A 119 -1.56 -1.60 -11.87
CA ARG A 119 -1.30 -1.74 -13.29
C ARG A 119 -0.28 -2.85 -13.54
N GLY A 120 0.83 -2.86 -12.81
CA GLY A 120 1.84 -3.91 -12.93
C GLY A 120 1.28 -5.28 -12.59
N TRP A 121 0.40 -5.35 -11.61
CA TRP A 121 -0.31 -6.57 -11.24
C TRP A 121 -1.11 -7.11 -12.42
N LYS A 122 -1.89 -6.24 -13.07
CA LYS A 122 -2.72 -6.64 -14.22
C LYS A 122 -1.87 -7.00 -15.43
N GLU A 123 -0.79 -6.25 -15.68
CA GLU A 123 0.11 -6.54 -16.80
C GLU A 123 0.82 -7.89 -16.61
N ALA A 124 1.00 -8.33 -15.40
CA ALA A 124 1.55 -9.66 -15.09
C ALA A 124 0.53 -10.78 -15.29
N GLY A 125 -0.71 -10.44 -15.67
CA GLY A 125 -1.76 -11.42 -15.91
C GLY A 125 -2.41 -11.98 -14.66
N LEU A 126 -2.25 -11.32 -13.53
CA LEU A 126 -2.78 -11.79 -12.25
C LEU A 126 -4.24 -11.32 -12.07
N PRO A 127 -5.05 -12.11 -11.34
CA PRO A 127 -6.49 -11.84 -11.23
C PRO A 127 -6.78 -10.62 -10.35
N THR A 128 -7.88 -9.92 -10.69
CA THR A 128 -8.40 -8.82 -9.88
C THR A 128 -9.81 -9.14 -9.42
N GLU A 129 -10.22 -8.44 -8.38
CA GLU A 129 -11.59 -8.50 -7.86
C GLU A 129 -12.36 -7.25 -8.23
#